data_b729d13cdc201779d6d160a259664416
#
_entry.id   b729d13cdc201779d6d160a259664416
#
_cell.length_a   1.000
_cell.length_b   1.000
_cell.length_c   1.000
_cell.angle_alpha   90.00
_cell.angle_beta   90.00
_cell.angle_gamma   90.00
#
_symmetry.space_group_name_H-M   'P 1'
#
loop_
_entity.id
_entity.type
_entity.pdbx_description
1 polymer ?
#
loop_
_entity_poly.entity_id
_entity_poly.type
_entity_poly.pdbx_seq_one_letter_code
_entity_poly.pdbx_strand_id
1 'polypeptide(L)'
;MKGSLFVRIRELLSTAKRILRRRPKGRPSEARKPVIGSYVSRILSDAILFNETQCSTDRENRRLDFIVLRFSEIGYANPQVDECGNVSIVIPASRTTDDHALLFADIGSGTDSPSDYLVTLEAGRARGRGLAENSVGVAALLVLAEYIAAAGLSYDRNLVLLFSSFDPGRQEAQPLERFLQEWKGRFLFAAYVRSLTLGRIQERPMGTCKLSVTARTEQRDLMGVRGAASAISVLAAVASRLGSIRWDSENISFLNIARLEAGAGFGWYAAEGVLELEIFSTEASALEVARKAVTATIGNIAAEAGASTEVTVKTFYPAGNAEMNAGLNDALRRVYARLRIKPQPTSVPDHSAFINSLGIPSVSLGITTGSRSLTEESVDTRPIEAGFRQLLGFLDETAGRGGGGVA
;
A
#
# COMPACT_ATOMS: atom_id res chain seq x y z
N MET A 1 2.09 -13.93 21.94
CA MET A 1 1.41 -12.78 21.30
C MET A 1 0.16 -13.16 20.49
N LYS A 2 0.13 -14.28 19.75
CA LYS A 2 -1.05 -14.70 18.94
C LYS A 2 -2.36 -14.85 19.72
N GLY A 3 -2.34 -15.31 20.99
CA GLY A 3 -3.56 -15.48 21.80
C GLY A 3 -4.27 -14.18 22.20
N SER A 4 -3.54 -13.09 22.40
CA SER A 4 -4.11 -11.79 22.80
C SER A 4 -4.91 -11.12 21.66
N LEU A 5 -4.46 -11.21 20.43
CA LEU A 5 -5.13 -10.66 19.26
C LEU A 5 -6.48 -11.34 19.00
N PHE A 6 -6.54 -12.67 19.07
CA PHE A 6 -7.78 -13.44 18.88
C PHE A 6 -8.85 -13.15 19.94
N VAL A 7 -8.46 -13.01 21.19
CA VAL A 7 -9.38 -12.64 22.28
C VAL A 7 -9.96 -11.25 22.04
N ARG A 8 -9.10 -10.29 21.68
CA ARG A 8 -9.49 -8.91 21.41
C ARG A 8 -10.42 -8.76 20.21
N ILE A 9 -10.13 -9.45 19.10
CA ILE A 9 -11.02 -9.50 17.93
C ILE A 9 -12.40 -10.04 18.29
N ARG A 10 -12.46 -11.08 19.11
CA ARG A 10 -13.72 -11.66 19.59
C ARG A 10 -14.54 -10.70 20.46
N GLU A 11 -13.89 -9.91 21.29
CA GLU A 11 -14.53 -8.86 22.11
C GLU A 11 -15.04 -7.71 21.24
N LEU A 12 -14.26 -7.24 20.27
CA LEU A 12 -14.65 -6.20 19.31
C LEU A 12 -15.87 -6.63 18.49
N LEU A 13 -15.84 -7.83 17.91
CA LEU A 13 -16.95 -8.37 17.15
C LEU A 13 -18.21 -8.56 18.03
N SER A 14 -18.05 -8.88 19.32
CA SER A 14 -19.16 -8.97 20.26
C SER A 14 -19.77 -7.59 20.57
N THR A 15 -18.91 -6.58 20.71
CA THR A 15 -19.31 -5.19 20.91
C THR A 15 -20.02 -4.63 19.67
N ALA A 16 -19.49 -4.90 18.49
CA ALA A 16 -20.09 -4.56 17.21
C ALA A 16 -21.50 -5.17 17.06
N LYS A 17 -21.67 -6.45 17.38
CA LYS A 17 -22.98 -7.15 17.37
C LYS A 17 -23.96 -6.54 18.37
N ARG A 18 -23.48 -6.02 19.52
CA ARG A 18 -24.32 -5.36 20.52
C ARG A 18 -24.79 -3.98 20.05
N ILE A 19 -23.95 -3.24 19.32
CA ILE A 19 -24.31 -1.95 18.71
C ILE A 19 -25.40 -2.15 17.65
N LEU A 20 -25.22 -3.13 16.77
CA LEU A 20 -26.20 -3.46 15.72
C LEU A 20 -27.57 -3.90 16.26
N ARG A 21 -27.61 -4.64 17.38
CA ARG A 21 -28.88 -5.07 18.03
C ARG A 21 -29.67 -3.90 18.62
N ARG A 22 -29.05 -2.75 18.86
CA ARG A 22 -29.70 -1.55 19.41
C ARG A 22 -30.27 -0.60 18.35
N ARG A 23 -30.00 -0.84 17.07
CA ARG A 23 -30.63 -0.03 16.00
C ARG A 23 -32.11 -0.36 15.89
N PRO A 24 -33.01 0.65 15.91
CA PRO A 24 -34.42 0.42 15.65
C PRO A 24 -34.57 -0.10 14.20
N LYS A 25 -35.32 -1.19 14.02
CA LYS A 25 -35.74 -1.70 12.72
C LYS A 25 -36.77 -0.74 12.12
N GLY A 26 -36.31 0.41 11.63
CA GLY A 26 -37.15 1.32 10.84
C GLY A 26 -37.27 0.80 9.42
N ARG A 27 -38.51 0.73 8.89
CA ARG A 27 -38.75 0.54 7.45
C ARG A 27 -38.01 1.64 6.69
N PRO A 28 -37.38 1.36 5.52
CA PRO A 28 -36.82 2.41 4.69
C PRO A 28 -37.97 3.33 4.26
N SER A 29 -37.99 4.57 4.79
CA SER A 29 -38.74 5.65 4.17
C SER A 29 -38.15 5.86 2.77
N GLU A 30 -38.93 6.32 1.82
CA GLU A 30 -38.46 6.70 0.48
C GLU A 30 -37.22 7.59 0.61
N ALA A 31 -36.05 6.95 0.52
CA ALA A 31 -34.79 7.58 0.83
C ALA A 31 -34.41 8.47 -0.37
N ARG A 32 -34.40 9.78 -0.17
CA ARG A 32 -33.73 10.71 -1.08
C ARG A 32 -32.36 10.15 -1.40
N LYS A 33 -32.00 10.06 -2.70
CA LYS A 33 -30.66 9.62 -3.15
C LYS A 33 -29.60 10.37 -2.33
N PRO A 34 -28.66 9.67 -1.72
CA PRO A 34 -27.67 10.29 -0.83
C PRO A 34 -26.85 11.34 -1.61
N VAL A 35 -26.71 12.53 -1.03
CA VAL A 35 -25.96 13.63 -1.64
C VAL A 35 -24.47 13.39 -1.42
N ILE A 36 -23.70 13.25 -2.48
CA ILE A 36 -22.25 12.95 -2.41
C ILE A 36 -21.49 13.93 -1.52
N GLY A 37 -21.85 15.22 -1.53
CA GLY A 37 -21.20 16.23 -0.72
C GLY A 37 -21.14 15.93 0.79
N SER A 38 -22.16 15.28 1.36
CA SER A 38 -22.14 14.87 2.79
C SER A 38 -21.13 13.76 3.06
N TYR A 39 -20.87 12.90 2.08
CA TYR A 39 -19.87 11.83 2.18
C TYR A 39 -18.44 12.34 2.05
N VAL A 40 -18.23 13.45 1.34
CA VAL A 40 -16.91 14.11 1.25
C VAL A 40 -16.46 14.59 2.64
N SER A 41 -17.36 15.24 3.38
CA SER A 41 -17.06 15.65 4.77
C SER A 41 -16.78 14.43 5.66
N ARG A 42 -17.48 13.32 5.42
CA ARG A 42 -17.27 12.06 6.14
C ARG A 42 -15.91 11.46 5.84
N ILE A 43 -15.48 11.44 4.56
CA ILE A 43 -14.14 10.98 4.17
C ILE A 43 -13.08 11.78 4.92
N LEU A 44 -13.19 13.11 4.96
CA LEU A 44 -12.23 13.93 5.67
C LEU A 44 -12.21 13.65 7.19
N SER A 45 -13.38 13.53 7.81
CA SER A 45 -13.49 13.22 9.24
C SER A 45 -12.92 11.85 9.58
N ASP A 46 -13.28 10.81 8.81
CA ASP A 46 -12.78 9.46 9.03
C ASP A 46 -11.26 9.38 8.76
N ALA A 47 -10.74 10.13 7.78
CA ALA A 47 -9.30 10.21 7.50
C ALA A 47 -8.53 10.83 8.67
N ILE A 48 -9.05 11.90 9.26
CA ILE A 48 -8.45 12.56 10.44
C ILE A 48 -8.48 11.61 11.63
N LEU A 49 -9.64 11.04 11.96
CA LEU A 49 -9.79 10.13 13.09
C LEU A 49 -8.91 8.89 12.95
N PHE A 50 -8.86 8.30 11.74
CA PHE A 50 -8.00 7.17 11.45
C PHE A 50 -6.51 7.54 11.61
N ASN A 51 -6.12 8.72 11.11
CA ASN A 51 -4.75 9.21 11.23
C ASN A 51 -4.33 9.42 12.69
N GLU A 52 -5.20 10.06 13.48
CA GLU A 52 -4.95 10.39 14.90
C GLU A 52 -5.11 9.20 15.84
N THR A 53 -5.73 8.11 15.38
CA THR A 53 -5.87 6.85 16.16
C THR A 53 -4.53 6.21 16.50
N GLN A 54 -3.41 6.85 16.17
CA GLN A 54 -2.07 6.35 16.34
C GLN A 54 -1.30 7.04 17.43
N CYS A 55 -0.86 6.33 18.41
CA CYS A 55 0.08 6.91 19.38
C CYS A 55 0.93 5.91 20.17
N SER A 56 1.05 4.63 19.80
CA SER A 56 1.87 3.69 20.56
C SER A 56 2.37 2.49 19.77
N THR A 57 3.19 1.65 20.37
CA THR A 57 3.70 0.38 19.83
C THR A 57 2.62 -0.64 19.44
N ASP A 58 1.34 -0.42 19.83
CA ASP A 58 0.16 -1.20 19.41
C ASP A 58 -0.60 -0.58 18.21
N ARG A 59 0.08 0.14 17.36
CA ARG A 59 -0.52 1.01 16.31
C ARG A 59 -1.43 0.29 15.34
N GLU A 60 -0.99 -0.83 14.81
CA GLU A 60 -1.77 -1.59 13.84
C GLU A 60 -3.07 -2.09 14.45
N ASN A 61 -3.05 -2.53 15.70
CA ASN A 61 -4.24 -3.01 16.38
C ASN A 61 -5.32 -1.93 16.54
N ARG A 62 -4.94 -0.68 16.82
CA ARG A 62 -5.92 0.42 16.97
C ARG A 62 -6.51 0.85 15.63
N ARG A 63 -5.73 0.87 14.56
CA ARG A 63 -6.23 1.14 13.20
C ARG A 63 -7.20 0.06 12.75
N LEU A 64 -6.85 -1.18 13.01
CA LEU A 64 -7.70 -2.33 12.76
C LEU A 64 -9.01 -2.22 13.56
N ASP A 65 -8.93 -1.90 14.86
CA ASP A 65 -10.09 -1.66 15.74
C ASP A 65 -10.99 -0.56 15.17
N PHE A 66 -10.42 0.54 14.70
CA PHE A 66 -11.17 1.65 14.08
C PHE A 66 -11.96 1.17 12.87
N ILE A 67 -11.32 0.43 11.95
CA ILE A 67 -11.96 -0.08 10.74
C ILE A 67 -13.11 -1.04 11.09
N VAL A 68 -12.88 -1.98 12.00
CA VAL A 68 -13.91 -2.94 12.46
C VAL A 68 -15.10 -2.24 13.08
N LEU A 69 -14.86 -1.22 13.92
CA LEU A 69 -15.93 -0.43 14.53
C LEU A 69 -16.71 0.37 13.48
N ARG A 70 -16.02 1.01 12.53
CA ARG A 70 -16.68 1.75 11.44
C ARG A 70 -17.57 0.85 10.60
N PHE A 71 -17.12 -0.36 10.21
CA PHE A 71 -17.98 -1.30 9.51
C PHE A 71 -19.22 -1.70 10.32
N SER A 72 -19.05 -1.87 11.60
CA SER A 72 -20.19 -2.16 12.51
C SER A 72 -21.19 -1.01 12.55
N GLU A 73 -20.73 0.23 12.58
CA GLU A 73 -21.58 1.42 12.54
C GLU A 73 -22.34 1.55 11.22
N ILE A 74 -21.70 1.20 10.10
CA ILE A 74 -22.31 1.18 8.76
C ILE A 74 -23.36 0.07 8.65
N GLY A 75 -23.24 -1.00 9.42
CA GLY A 75 -24.18 -2.12 9.41
C GLY A 75 -23.60 -3.43 8.86
N TYR A 76 -22.30 -3.48 8.56
CA TYR A 76 -21.60 -4.70 8.21
C TYR A 76 -21.23 -5.49 9.46
N ALA A 77 -21.92 -6.60 9.70
CA ALA A 77 -21.85 -7.33 10.98
C ALA A 77 -20.60 -8.19 11.17
N ASN A 78 -19.90 -8.54 10.11
CA ASN A 78 -18.84 -9.56 10.14
C ASN A 78 -17.62 -9.18 9.27
N PRO A 79 -16.90 -8.08 9.57
CA PRO A 79 -15.61 -7.89 8.95
C PRO A 79 -14.69 -9.06 9.32
N GLN A 80 -13.97 -9.60 8.34
CA GLN A 80 -13.02 -10.68 8.56
C GLN A 80 -11.67 -10.08 8.87
N VAL A 81 -11.03 -10.58 9.90
CA VAL A 81 -9.67 -10.21 10.27
C VAL A 81 -8.81 -11.45 10.17
N ASP A 82 -7.78 -11.43 9.32
CA ASP A 82 -6.88 -12.56 9.16
C ASP A 82 -5.72 -12.54 10.17
N GLU A 83 -4.88 -13.57 10.12
CA GLU A 83 -3.72 -13.72 11.00
C GLU A 83 -2.64 -12.66 10.77
N CYS A 84 -2.65 -12.01 9.59
CA CYS A 84 -1.71 -10.94 9.22
C CYS A 84 -2.19 -9.55 9.64
N GLY A 85 -3.41 -9.44 10.18
CA GLY A 85 -4.01 -8.16 10.55
C GLY A 85 -4.68 -7.44 9.39
N ASN A 86 -4.95 -8.12 8.26
CA ASN A 86 -5.81 -7.57 7.22
C ASN A 86 -7.26 -7.60 7.68
N VAL A 87 -8.00 -6.52 7.36
CA VAL A 87 -9.46 -6.47 7.55
C VAL A 87 -10.14 -6.50 6.21
N SER A 88 -11.09 -7.41 6.01
CA SER A 88 -11.87 -7.46 4.77
C SER A 88 -13.36 -7.58 4.99
N ILE A 89 -14.13 -7.04 4.05
CA ILE A 89 -15.56 -7.31 3.89
C ILE A 89 -15.85 -7.68 2.44
N VAL A 90 -16.89 -8.49 2.25
CA VAL A 90 -17.45 -8.78 0.93
C VAL A 90 -18.82 -8.14 0.82
N ILE A 91 -19.00 -7.26 -0.17
CA ILE A 91 -20.29 -6.73 -0.59
C ILE A 91 -20.77 -7.65 -1.72
N PRO A 92 -21.85 -8.41 -1.52
CA PRO A 92 -22.29 -9.40 -2.50
C PRO A 92 -22.78 -8.74 -3.79
N ALA A 93 -22.55 -9.45 -4.89
CA ALA A 93 -23.07 -9.09 -6.20
C ALA A 93 -24.61 -9.14 -6.26
N SER A 94 -25.20 -8.50 -7.28
CA SER A 94 -26.64 -8.57 -7.57
C SER A 94 -27.10 -9.96 -8.00
N ARG A 95 -26.17 -10.81 -8.40
CA ARG A 95 -26.37 -12.21 -8.82
C ARG A 95 -25.30 -13.10 -8.26
N THR A 96 -25.57 -14.39 -8.12
CA THR A 96 -24.56 -15.36 -7.69
C THR A 96 -23.40 -15.43 -8.70
N THR A 97 -22.20 -15.20 -8.23
CA THR A 97 -20.96 -15.23 -9.02
C THR A 97 -19.76 -15.50 -8.12
N ASP A 98 -18.76 -16.17 -8.68
CA ASP A 98 -17.45 -16.36 -8.04
C ASP A 98 -16.43 -15.28 -8.48
N ASP A 99 -16.88 -14.32 -9.28
CA ASP A 99 -16.07 -13.19 -9.73
C ASP A 99 -16.05 -12.08 -8.69
N HIS A 100 -14.85 -11.62 -8.38
CA HIS A 100 -14.61 -10.58 -7.38
C HIS A 100 -13.84 -9.38 -7.99
N ALA A 101 -14.16 -8.21 -7.51
CA ALA A 101 -13.37 -6.99 -7.70
C ALA A 101 -12.75 -6.61 -6.36
N LEU A 102 -11.43 -6.53 -6.29
CA LEU A 102 -10.71 -6.14 -5.10
C LEU A 102 -10.47 -4.63 -5.11
N LEU A 103 -10.91 -3.94 -4.05
CA LEU A 103 -10.50 -2.58 -3.74
C LEU A 103 -9.76 -2.61 -2.40
N PHE A 104 -8.56 -2.09 -2.36
CA PHE A 104 -7.77 -2.17 -1.13
C PHE A 104 -7.03 -0.87 -0.83
N ALA A 105 -6.72 -0.68 0.44
CA ALA A 105 -5.85 0.38 0.95
C ALA A 105 -4.94 -0.17 2.05
N ASP A 106 -3.73 0.37 2.15
CA ASP A 106 -2.83 0.01 3.25
C ASP A 106 -3.21 0.75 4.52
N ILE A 107 -3.14 0.07 5.66
CA ILE A 107 -3.41 0.65 6.98
C ILE A 107 -2.13 0.95 7.78
N GLY A 108 -0.99 0.41 7.36
CA GLY A 108 0.30 0.65 8.00
C GLY A 108 0.84 2.06 7.75
N SER A 109 1.72 2.54 8.61
CA SER A 109 2.51 3.73 8.36
C SER A 109 3.97 3.49 8.67
N GLY A 110 4.85 4.01 7.83
CA GLY A 110 6.30 3.82 7.96
C GLY A 110 6.99 4.73 9.00
N THR A 111 6.28 5.34 9.96
CA THR A 111 6.88 6.33 10.87
C THR A 111 6.61 6.03 12.34
N ASP A 112 7.60 6.29 13.20
CA ASP A 112 7.63 5.89 14.61
C ASP A 112 7.31 6.99 15.64
N SER A 113 7.12 8.24 15.23
CA SER A 113 6.90 9.35 16.17
C SER A 113 5.42 9.63 16.44
N PRO A 114 4.94 9.54 17.68
CA PRO A 114 3.52 9.74 18.03
C PRO A 114 3.02 11.17 17.86
N SER A 115 3.90 12.18 18.04
CA SER A 115 3.50 13.60 18.04
C SER A 115 3.13 14.15 16.66
N ASP A 116 3.50 13.44 15.60
CA ASP A 116 3.42 13.95 14.23
C ASP A 116 2.07 13.64 13.55
N TYR A 117 1.20 12.86 14.20
CA TYR A 117 -0.07 12.41 13.60
C TYR A 117 -1.26 13.35 13.81
N LEU A 118 -1.09 14.40 14.62
CA LEU A 118 -2.13 15.40 14.80
C LEU A 118 -2.39 16.13 13.49
N VAL A 119 -3.66 16.29 13.16
CA VAL A 119 -4.06 16.93 11.92
C VAL A 119 -4.49 18.36 12.16
N THR A 120 -3.91 19.29 11.42
CA THR A 120 -4.35 20.69 11.37
C THR A 120 -5.11 20.97 10.08
N LEU A 121 -6.24 21.66 10.21
CA LEU A 121 -7.06 22.07 9.07
C LEU A 121 -6.82 23.55 8.79
N GLU A 122 -6.39 23.85 7.58
CA GLU A 122 -6.29 25.19 7.02
C GLU A 122 -7.26 25.33 5.84
N ALA A 123 -7.46 26.54 5.33
CA ALA A 123 -8.41 26.78 4.24
C ALA A 123 -8.13 25.92 3.00
N GLY A 124 -8.86 24.79 2.86
CA GLY A 124 -8.77 23.89 1.73
C GLY A 124 -7.64 22.86 1.80
N ARG A 125 -6.94 22.74 2.94
CA ARG A 125 -5.83 21.79 3.14
C ARG A 125 -5.86 21.18 4.55
N ALA A 126 -5.54 19.90 4.65
CA ALA A 126 -5.27 19.23 5.91
C ALA A 126 -3.81 18.81 5.96
N ARG A 127 -3.14 19.07 7.09
CA ARG A 127 -1.72 18.76 7.32
C ARG A 127 -1.60 17.79 8.49
N GLY A 128 -0.78 16.77 8.35
CA GLY A 128 -0.49 15.78 9.37
C GLY A 128 0.23 14.58 8.75
N ARG A 129 1.23 14.05 9.42
CA ARG A 129 1.99 12.88 8.96
C ARG A 129 1.09 11.65 8.84
N GLY A 130 1.27 10.82 7.80
CA GLY A 130 0.44 9.66 7.50
C GLY A 130 -0.84 9.98 6.73
N LEU A 131 -1.27 11.25 6.71
CA LEU A 131 -2.52 11.65 6.06
C LEU A 131 -2.44 11.50 4.53
N ALA A 132 -1.33 11.91 3.95
CA ALA A 132 -1.08 11.81 2.51
C ALA A 132 -0.69 10.39 2.08
N GLU A 133 -0.24 9.57 3.01
CA GLU A 133 0.13 8.19 2.72
C GLU A 133 -1.11 7.33 2.43
N ASN A 134 -1.96 7.09 3.44
CA ASN A 134 -3.05 6.11 3.33
C ASN A 134 -4.39 6.60 3.89
N SER A 135 -4.41 7.55 4.84
CA SER A 135 -5.61 7.81 5.65
C SER A 135 -6.83 8.22 4.83
N VAL A 136 -6.64 9.03 3.77
CA VAL A 136 -7.75 9.43 2.89
C VAL A 136 -8.22 8.27 2.01
N GLY A 137 -7.32 7.40 1.57
CA GLY A 137 -7.66 6.18 0.82
C GLY A 137 -8.49 5.20 1.66
N VAL A 138 -8.06 4.95 2.89
CA VAL A 138 -8.79 4.12 3.87
C VAL A 138 -10.18 4.69 4.14
N ALA A 139 -10.27 5.98 4.44
CA ALA A 139 -11.55 6.66 4.68
C ALA A 139 -12.48 6.61 3.46
N ALA A 140 -11.93 6.76 2.25
CA ALA A 140 -12.71 6.66 1.02
C ALA A 140 -13.32 5.27 0.81
N LEU A 141 -12.60 4.19 1.15
CA LEU A 141 -13.14 2.82 1.10
C LEU A 141 -14.21 2.57 2.16
N LEU A 142 -14.03 3.06 3.39
CA LEU A 142 -15.04 2.97 4.44
C LEU A 142 -16.32 3.68 4.03
N VAL A 143 -16.19 4.91 3.51
CA VAL A 143 -17.31 5.72 3.06
C VAL A 143 -17.93 5.16 1.78
N LEU A 144 -17.16 4.48 0.92
CA LEU A 144 -17.69 3.75 -0.24
C LEU A 144 -18.68 2.68 0.19
N ALA A 145 -18.33 1.86 1.21
CA ALA A 145 -19.22 0.85 1.76
C ALA A 145 -20.50 1.47 2.32
N GLU A 146 -20.38 2.58 3.07
CA GLU A 146 -21.52 3.33 3.61
C GLU A 146 -22.41 3.87 2.50
N TYR A 147 -21.83 4.45 1.44
CA TYR A 147 -22.56 4.99 0.31
C TYR A 147 -23.30 3.92 -0.49
N ILE A 148 -22.64 2.79 -0.78
CA ILE A 148 -23.24 1.64 -1.48
C ILE A 148 -24.48 1.16 -0.71
N ALA A 149 -24.35 0.96 0.60
CA ALA A 149 -25.46 0.51 1.45
C ALA A 149 -26.61 1.54 1.50
N ALA A 150 -26.29 2.82 1.67
CA ALA A 150 -27.28 3.88 1.79
C ALA A 150 -27.99 4.19 0.46
N ALA A 151 -27.27 4.08 -0.66
CA ALA A 151 -27.83 4.32 -2.00
C ALA A 151 -28.51 3.07 -2.59
N GLY A 152 -28.44 1.92 -1.91
CA GLY A 152 -28.97 0.66 -2.42
C GLY A 152 -28.29 0.20 -3.72
N LEU A 153 -27.01 0.55 -3.89
CA LEU A 153 -26.25 0.15 -5.08
C LEU A 153 -25.91 -1.33 -5.02
N SER A 154 -25.93 -1.97 -6.17
CA SER A 154 -25.46 -3.33 -6.37
C SER A 154 -24.62 -3.40 -7.64
N TYR A 155 -23.73 -4.36 -7.70
CA TYR A 155 -22.84 -4.58 -8.84
C TYR A 155 -22.94 -6.02 -9.34
N ASP A 156 -22.51 -6.28 -10.55
CA ASP A 156 -22.53 -7.62 -11.16
C ASP A 156 -21.41 -8.53 -10.64
N ARG A 157 -20.51 -7.98 -9.82
CA ARG A 157 -19.37 -8.67 -9.20
C ARG A 157 -19.42 -8.48 -7.69
N ASN A 158 -18.93 -9.46 -6.94
CA ASN A 158 -18.67 -9.27 -5.52
C ASN A 158 -17.57 -8.22 -5.34
N LEU A 159 -17.80 -7.22 -4.48
CA LEU A 159 -16.77 -6.26 -4.14
C LEU A 159 -16.09 -6.70 -2.84
N VAL A 160 -14.79 -6.94 -2.89
CA VAL A 160 -13.97 -7.18 -1.70
C VAL A 160 -13.29 -5.88 -1.34
N LEU A 161 -13.62 -5.33 -0.18
CA LEU A 161 -12.90 -4.18 0.39
C LEU A 161 -11.89 -4.71 1.39
N LEU A 162 -10.61 -4.48 1.10
CA LEU A 162 -9.49 -4.96 1.91
C LEU A 162 -8.70 -3.79 2.47
N PHE A 163 -8.46 -3.83 3.76
CA PHE A 163 -7.58 -2.92 4.50
C PHE A 163 -6.36 -3.72 4.90
N SER A 164 -5.30 -3.55 4.12
CA SER A 164 -4.12 -4.39 4.26
C SER A 164 -3.15 -3.82 5.27
N SER A 165 -2.78 -4.63 6.25
CA SER A 165 -1.67 -4.35 7.11
C SER A 165 -0.37 -4.22 6.28
N PHE A 166 0.54 -3.36 6.70
CA PHE A 166 1.82 -3.18 6.05
C PHE A 166 2.91 -3.10 7.11
N ASP A 167 3.85 -4.03 7.05
CA ASP A 167 5.00 -4.06 7.95
C ASP A 167 6.30 -3.97 7.15
N PRO A 168 6.94 -2.80 7.09
CA PRO A 168 8.19 -2.62 6.34
C PRO A 168 9.36 -3.44 6.90
N GLY A 169 9.30 -3.86 8.17
CA GLY A 169 10.31 -4.70 8.82
C GLY A 169 10.10 -6.21 8.63
N ARG A 170 8.97 -6.63 8.06
CA ARG A 170 8.65 -8.04 7.93
C ARG A 170 9.51 -8.73 6.87
N GLN A 171 10.10 -9.85 7.25
CA GLN A 171 10.93 -10.67 6.34
C GLN A 171 10.11 -11.71 5.57
N GLU A 172 8.90 -12.03 6.03
CA GLU A 172 7.95 -12.94 5.39
C GLU A 172 7.12 -12.22 4.32
N ALA A 173 6.31 -12.98 3.57
CA ALA A 173 5.37 -12.42 2.60
C ALA A 173 4.50 -11.31 3.21
N GLN A 174 4.37 -10.20 2.50
CA GLN A 174 3.56 -9.07 2.94
C GLN A 174 2.10 -9.49 3.17
N PRO A 175 1.38 -8.87 4.09
CA PRO A 175 -0.02 -9.21 4.39
C PRO A 175 -0.94 -9.27 3.17
N LEU A 176 -0.81 -8.34 2.23
CA LEU A 176 -1.54 -8.36 0.96
C LEU A 176 -1.22 -9.60 0.12
N GLU A 177 0.05 -10.02 0.08
CA GLU A 177 0.47 -11.20 -0.68
C GLU A 177 -0.19 -12.45 -0.16
N ARG A 178 -0.15 -12.65 1.17
CA ARG A 178 -0.82 -13.81 1.80
C ARG A 178 -2.31 -13.79 1.55
N PHE A 179 -2.95 -12.64 1.71
CA PHE A 179 -4.39 -12.51 1.44
C PHE A 179 -4.73 -12.95 0.02
N LEU A 180 -4.00 -12.48 -0.99
CA LEU A 180 -4.25 -12.83 -2.38
C LEU A 180 -3.96 -14.30 -2.70
N GLN A 181 -2.93 -14.90 -2.08
CA GLN A 181 -2.57 -16.31 -2.25
C GLN A 181 -3.56 -17.25 -1.57
N GLU A 182 -4.14 -16.86 -0.44
CA GLU A 182 -5.09 -17.69 0.34
C GLU A 182 -6.55 -17.49 -0.12
N TRP A 183 -6.84 -16.49 -0.95
CA TRP A 183 -8.20 -16.21 -1.41
C TRP A 183 -8.77 -17.30 -2.31
N LYS A 184 -9.95 -17.81 -1.96
CA LYS A 184 -10.64 -18.89 -2.69
C LYS A 184 -11.62 -18.37 -3.74
N GLY A 185 -11.29 -17.36 -4.48
CA GLY A 185 -12.15 -16.81 -5.53
C GLY A 185 -11.31 -16.24 -6.66
N ARG A 186 -11.96 -15.82 -7.74
CA ARG A 186 -11.28 -15.20 -8.87
C ARG A 186 -11.38 -13.68 -8.76
N PHE A 187 -10.27 -13.00 -8.59
CA PHE A 187 -10.22 -11.56 -8.79
C PHE A 187 -10.14 -11.24 -10.29
N LEU A 188 -11.13 -10.49 -10.80
CA LEU A 188 -11.10 -9.96 -12.16
C LEU A 188 -10.14 -8.78 -12.29
N PHE A 189 -10.03 -8.01 -11.23
CA PHE A 189 -9.09 -6.90 -11.10
C PHE A 189 -8.88 -6.52 -9.63
N ALA A 190 -7.82 -5.75 -9.40
CA ALA A 190 -7.56 -5.09 -8.14
C ALA A 190 -7.36 -3.58 -8.34
N ALA A 191 -7.89 -2.78 -7.43
CA ALA A 191 -7.73 -1.34 -7.40
C ALA A 191 -7.13 -0.90 -6.05
N TYR A 192 -5.90 -0.37 -6.10
CA TYR A 192 -5.24 0.22 -4.94
C TYR A 192 -5.73 1.65 -4.71
N VAL A 193 -6.45 1.88 -3.63
CA VAL A 193 -7.01 3.19 -3.29
C VAL A 193 -6.04 3.93 -2.38
N ARG A 194 -5.52 5.05 -2.86
CA ARG A 194 -4.49 5.85 -2.20
C ARG A 194 -5.02 7.23 -1.83
N SER A 195 -4.38 7.87 -0.84
CA SER A 195 -4.69 9.27 -0.51
C SER A 195 -4.39 10.21 -1.65
N LEU A 196 -3.15 10.21 -2.12
CA LEU A 196 -2.69 11.11 -3.18
C LEU A 196 -2.81 10.49 -4.58
N THR A 197 -2.47 11.32 -5.56
CA THR A 197 -2.33 10.93 -6.97
C THR A 197 -3.62 10.92 -7.79
N LEU A 198 -4.64 11.69 -7.39
CA LEU A 198 -5.83 11.91 -8.24
C LEU A 198 -5.40 12.37 -9.66
N GLY A 199 -5.96 11.72 -10.67
CA GLY A 199 -5.65 12.02 -12.07
C GLY A 199 -4.49 11.21 -12.66
N ARG A 200 -3.75 10.45 -11.88
CA ARG A 200 -2.66 9.62 -12.42
C ARG A 200 -3.19 8.33 -13.05
N ILE A 201 -2.51 7.93 -14.11
CA ILE A 201 -2.71 6.64 -14.80
C ILE A 201 -1.36 5.93 -14.85
N GLN A 202 -1.32 4.72 -14.32
CA GLN A 202 -0.13 3.88 -14.35
C GLN A 202 -0.20 2.93 -15.54
N GLU A 203 0.45 3.30 -16.63
CA GLU A 203 0.45 2.49 -17.85
C GLU A 203 1.33 1.26 -17.71
N ARG A 204 2.50 1.41 -17.10
CA ARG A 204 3.45 0.33 -16.84
C ARG A 204 3.75 0.26 -15.35
N PRO A 205 3.21 -0.72 -14.62
CA PRO A 205 3.57 -0.95 -13.23
C PRO A 205 5.06 -1.24 -13.10
N MET A 206 5.71 -0.50 -12.21
CA MET A 206 7.14 -0.56 -12.02
C MET A 206 7.52 -1.78 -11.18
N GLY A 207 8.37 -2.64 -11.72
CA GLY A 207 8.94 -3.77 -11.02
C GLY A 207 9.94 -3.32 -9.95
N THR A 208 10.13 -4.14 -8.96
CA THR A 208 10.94 -3.85 -7.77
C THR A 208 11.80 -5.05 -7.40
N CYS A 209 13.08 -4.81 -7.16
CA CYS A 209 13.99 -5.79 -6.55
C CYS A 209 14.63 -5.16 -5.31
N LYS A 210 14.40 -5.75 -4.14
CA LYS A 210 15.04 -5.34 -2.88
C LYS A 210 16.06 -6.39 -2.47
N LEU A 211 17.29 -5.95 -2.21
CA LEU A 211 18.38 -6.80 -1.83
C LEU A 211 18.92 -6.37 -0.45
N SER A 212 19.28 -7.35 0.37
CA SER A 212 20.06 -7.18 1.57
C SER A 212 21.41 -7.86 1.39
N VAL A 213 22.47 -7.13 1.58
CA VAL A 213 23.86 -7.58 1.43
C VAL A 213 24.49 -7.60 2.81
N THR A 214 24.84 -8.78 3.30
CA THR A 214 25.62 -8.92 4.52
C THR A 214 27.08 -9.13 4.14
N ALA A 215 27.98 -8.26 4.58
CA ALA A 215 29.41 -8.44 4.41
C ALA A 215 30.03 -8.91 5.72
N ARG A 216 30.92 -9.93 5.65
CA ARG A 216 31.64 -10.44 6.79
C ARG A 216 33.14 -10.45 6.51
N THR A 217 33.90 -9.98 7.48
CA THR A 217 35.36 -10.02 7.50
C THR A 217 35.84 -10.66 8.81
N GLU A 218 37.11 -11.06 8.86
CA GLU A 218 37.67 -11.57 10.09
C GLU A 218 37.70 -10.46 11.16
N GLN A 219 37.22 -10.77 12.36
CA GLN A 219 37.26 -9.82 13.48
C GLN A 219 38.69 -9.64 13.97
N ARG A 220 39.18 -8.41 13.93
CA ARG A 220 40.53 -8.05 14.33
C ARG A 220 40.55 -6.75 15.13
N ASP A 221 41.44 -6.68 16.07
CA ASP A 221 41.73 -5.46 16.80
C ASP A 221 42.71 -4.58 15.98
N LEU A 222 42.67 -3.26 16.17
CA LEU A 222 43.51 -2.29 15.45
C LEU A 222 45.00 -2.48 15.70
N MET A 223 45.38 -3.06 16.83
CA MET A 223 46.81 -3.24 17.23
C MET A 223 47.42 -4.48 16.59
N GLY A 224 46.64 -5.46 16.17
CA GLY A 224 47.13 -6.75 15.66
C GLY A 224 47.49 -6.76 14.18
N VAL A 225 46.81 -6.03 13.33
CA VAL A 225 47.06 -6.03 11.86
C VAL A 225 46.76 -4.69 11.24
N ARG A 226 47.74 -4.08 10.59
CA ARG A 226 47.54 -2.88 9.79
C ARG A 226 47.00 -3.24 8.40
N GLY A 227 45.95 -2.53 7.93
CA GLY A 227 45.43 -2.66 6.57
C GLY A 227 44.49 -3.85 6.34
N ALA A 228 43.94 -4.46 7.41
CA ALA A 228 42.89 -5.47 7.25
C ALA A 228 41.60 -4.85 6.62
N ALA A 229 40.95 -5.63 5.76
CA ALA A 229 39.63 -5.26 5.29
C ALA A 229 38.61 -5.19 6.44
N SER A 230 37.74 -4.22 6.42
CA SER A 230 36.58 -4.14 7.32
C SER A 230 35.27 -4.20 6.55
N ALA A 231 34.25 -4.72 7.18
CA ALA A 231 32.91 -4.75 6.53
C ALA A 231 32.44 -3.34 6.09
N ILE A 232 32.85 -2.29 6.86
CA ILE A 232 32.58 -0.89 6.47
C ILE A 232 33.24 -0.56 5.14
N SER A 233 34.55 -0.85 4.98
CA SER A 233 35.28 -0.51 3.75
C SER A 233 34.72 -1.27 2.53
N VAL A 234 34.34 -2.52 2.70
CA VAL A 234 33.77 -3.36 1.66
C VAL A 234 32.40 -2.80 1.24
N LEU A 235 31.50 -2.55 2.18
CA LEU A 235 30.16 -2.04 1.88
C LEU A 235 30.18 -0.60 1.34
N ALA A 236 31.09 0.24 1.80
CA ALA A 236 31.30 1.58 1.26
C ALA A 236 31.81 1.54 -0.20
N ALA A 237 32.72 0.61 -0.53
CA ALA A 237 33.17 0.40 -1.89
C ALA A 237 32.03 -0.10 -2.79
N VAL A 238 31.22 -1.04 -2.32
CA VAL A 238 30.02 -1.51 -3.01
C VAL A 238 29.05 -0.34 -3.26
N ALA A 239 28.70 0.43 -2.22
CA ALA A 239 27.81 1.56 -2.33
C ALA A 239 28.30 2.61 -3.34
N SER A 240 29.60 2.96 -3.26
CA SER A 240 30.23 3.90 -4.19
C SER A 240 30.21 3.39 -5.63
N ARG A 241 30.52 2.11 -5.85
CA ARG A 241 30.54 1.49 -7.17
C ARG A 241 29.14 1.44 -7.77
N LEU A 242 28.14 0.99 -7.03
CA LEU A 242 26.75 0.90 -7.48
C LEU A 242 26.16 2.29 -7.76
N GLY A 243 26.45 3.28 -6.93
CA GLY A 243 26.03 4.67 -7.13
C GLY A 243 26.66 5.34 -8.36
N SER A 244 27.82 4.83 -8.85
CA SER A 244 28.49 5.33 -10.05
C SER A 244 28.03 4.66 -11.35
N ILE A 245 27.27 3.57 -11.27
CA ILE A 245 26.77 2.87 -12.48
C ILE A 245 25.72 3.79 -13.15
N ARG A 246 25.98 4.12 -14.39
CA ARG A 246 24.97 4.73 -15.26
C ARG A 246 24.14 3.60 -15.86
N TRP A 247 22.95 3.44 -15.33
CA TRP A 247 21.96 2.51 -15.86
C TRP A 247 21.40 3.06 -17.17
N ASP A 248 21.05 2.16 -18.07
CA ASP A 248 20.29 2.53 -19.25
C ASP A 248 18.95 3.13 -18.85
N SER A 249 18.82 4.45 -18.99
CA SER A 249 17.69 5.24 -18.52
C SER A 249 16.36 4.89 -19.22
N GLU A 250 16.39 4.12 -20.30
CA GLU A 250 15.18 3.69 -20.98
C GLU A 250 14.50 2.52 -20.24
N ASN A 251 15.28 1.67 -19.55
CA ASN A 251 14.81 0.42 -18.99
C ASN A 251 14.91 0.34 -17.46
N ILE A 252 15.90 0.99 -16.84
CA ILE A 252 16.08 1.02 -15.39
C ILE A 252 15.84 2.43 -14.89
N SER A 253 14.77 2.60 -14.13
CA SER A 253 14.38 3.92 -13.65
C SER A 253 15.35 4.45 -12.62
N PHE A 254 15.75 3.65 -11.63
CA PHE A 254 16.78 4.03 -10.64
C PHE A 254 17.21 2.86 -9.74
N LEU A 255 18.37 3.03 -9.12
CA LEU A 255 18.85 2.24 -7.99
C LEU A 255 18.97 3.17 -6.77
N ASN A 256 18.46 2.72 -5.64
CA ASN A 256 18.56 3.39 -4.36
C ASN A 256 19.34 2.54 -3.36
N ILE A 257 20.28 3.15 -2.63
CA ILE A 257 20.91 2.56 -1.45
C ILE A 257 20.11 3.05 -0.26
N ALA A 258 19.31 2.16 0.32
CA ALA A 258 18.33 2.50 1.33
C ALA A 258 18.94 2.57 2.74
N ARG A 259 19.92 1.68 3.04
CA ARG A 259 20.52 1.58 4.37
C ARG A 259 21.95 1.04 4.27
N LEU A 260 22.83 1.56 5.08
CA LEU A 260 24.16 0.99 5.34
C LEU A 260 24.42 1.06 6.84
N GLU A 261 24.69 -0.09 7.44
CA GLU A 261 24.94 -0.22 8.86
C GLU A 261 26.08 -1.19 9.10
N ALA A 262 27.14 -0.75 9.79
CA ALA A 262 28.29 -1.59 10.10
C ALA A 262 29.11 -0.98 11.23
N GLY A 263 29.86 -1.85 11.92
CA GLY A 263 30.83 -1.47 12.94
C GLY A 263 30.34 -1.61 14.37
N ALA A 264 31.30 -1.73 15.31
CA ALA A 264 31.06 -1.90 16.74
C ALA A 264 31.58 -0.72 17.58
N GLY A 265 32.27 0.26 16.97
CA GLY A 265 32.84 1.42 17.64
C GLY A 265 34.36 1.54 17.51
N PHE A 266 34.96 2.49 18.24
CA PHE A 266 36.39 2.76 18.19
C PHE A 266 37.20 1.55 18.70
N GLY A 267 38.37 1.33 18.10
CA GLY A 267 39.31 0.29 18.48
C GLY A 267 39.15 -1.05 17.77
N TRP A 268 38.11 -1.21 16.92
CA TRP A 268 37.78 -2.47 16.23
C TRP A 268 37.65 -2.29 14.73
N TYR A 269 38.11 -3.27 13.96
CA TYR A 269 37.64 -3.42 12.57
C TYR A 269 36.23 -3.97 12.57
N ALA A 270 35.37 -3.42 11.75
CA ALA A 270 34.02 -3.93 11.60
C ALA A 270 34.03 -5.32 10.97
N ALA A 271 33.66 -6.35 11.76
CA ALA A 271 33.61 -7.72 11.29
C ALA A 271 32.37 -8.02 10.42
N GLU A 272 31.27 -7.32 10.68
CA GLU A 272 29.99 -7.50 9.95
C GLU A 272 29.35 -6.16 9.67
N GLY A 273 28.58 -6.13 8.57
CA GLY A 273 27.74 -5.00 8.19
C GLY A 273 26.69 -5.40 7.19
N VAL A 274 25.67 -4.56 7.07
CA VAL A 274 24.52 -4.75 6.18
C VAL A 274 24.33 -3.53 5.28
N LEU A 275 24.11 -3.78 3.99
CA LEU A 275 23.69 -2.80 2.99
C LEU A 275 22.35 -3.24 2.42
N GLU A 276 21.36 -2.37 2.43
CA GLU A 276 20.07 -2.59 1.79
C GLU A 276 19.94 -1.68 0.58
N LEU A 277 19.49 -2.25 -0.52
CA LEU A 277 19.33 -1.53 -1.77
C LEU A 277 18.06 -1.96 -2.53
N GLU A 278 17.58 -1.06 -3.37
CA GLU A 278 16.39 -1.23 -4.17
C GLU A 278 16.69 -0.89 -5.63
N ILE A 279 16.18 -1.72 -6.54
CA ILE A 279 16.27 -1.51 -7.99
C ILE A 279 14.85 -1.46 -8.53
N PHE A 280 14.57 -0.47 -9.36
CA PHE A 280 13.26 -0.26 -9.97
C PHE A 280 13.39 -0.21 -11.49
N SER A 281 12.45 -0.88 -12.19
CA SER A 281 12.41 -0.89 -13.65
C SER A 281 10.99 -0.98 -14.16
N THR A 282 10.73 -0.37 -15.33
CA THR A 282 9.48 -0.56 -16.08
C THR A 282 9.54 -1.76 -17.04
N GLU A 283 10.70 -2.46 -17.11
CA GLU A 283 10.93 -3.63 -17.93
C GLU A 283 11.41 -4.81 -17.09
N ALA A 284 10.68 -5.93 -17.16
CA ALA A 284 10.97 -7.11 -16.33
C ALA A 284 12.33 -7.74 -16.62
N SER A 285 12.72 -7.82 -17.90
CA SER A 285 14.03 -8.36 -18.33
C SER A 285 15.18 -7.49 -17.85
N ALA A 286 15.03 -6.17 -17.92
CA ALA A 286 16.04 -5.22 -17.45
C ALA A 286 16.24 -5.30 -15.93
N LEU A 287 15.16 -5.50 -15.16
CA LEU A 287 15.23 -5.68 -13.71
C LEU A 287 16.07 -6.91 -13.33
N GLU A 288 15.86 -8.03 -14.02
CA GLU A 288 16.62 -9.27 -13.76
C GLU A 288 18.08 -9.14 -14.18
N VAL A 289 18.36 -8.49 -15.30
CA VAL A 289 19.75 -8.20 -15.73
C VAL A 289 20.45 -7.32 -14.70
N ALA A 290 19.77 -6.26 -14.23
CA ALA A 290 20.32 -5.37 -13.21
C ALA A 290 20.59 -6.11 -11.89
N ARG A 291 19.67 -6.94 -11.43
CA ARG A 291 19.85 -7.75 -10.22
C ARG A 291 21.11 -8.62 -10.32
N LYS A 292 21.30 -9.31 -11.45
CA LYS A 292 22.50 -10.15 -11.68
C LYS A 292 23.78 -9.32 -11.72
N ALA A 293 23.77 -8.18 -12.41
CA ALA A 293 24.92 -7.28 -12.50
C ALA A 293 25.32 -6.71 -11.13
N VAL A 294 24.33 -6.30 -10.34
CA VAL A 294 24.54 -5.83 -8.96
C VAL A 294 25.15 -6.93 -8.10
N THR A 295 24.59 -8.14 -8.12
CA THR A 295 25.09 -9.28 -7.35
C THR A 295 26.53 -9.63 -7.73
N ALA A 296 26.85 -9.66 -9.03
CA ALA A 296 28.20 -9.90 -9.52
C ALA A 296 29.20 -8.80 -9.07
N THR A 297 28.78 -7.54 -9.14
CA THR A 297 29.59 -6.40 -8.68
C THR A 297 29.94 -6.51 -7.18
N ILE A 298 28.95 -6.88 -6.36
CA ILE A 298 29.13 -7.08 -4.93
C ILE A 298 30.15 -8.21 -4.68
N GLY A 299 29.98 -9.35 -5.35
CA GLY A 299 30.87 -10.49 -5.21
C GLY A 299 32.32 -10.18 -5.60
N ASN A 300 32.52 -9.44 -6.71
CA ASN A 300 33.86 -9.05 -7.17
C ASN A 300 34.56 -8.14 -6.14
N ILE A 301 33.88 -7.11 -5.64
CA ILE A 301 34.45 -6.20 -4.64
C ILE A 301 34.80 -6.94 -3.33
N ALA A 302 33.93 -7.86 -2.91
CA ALA A 302 34.17 -8.67 -1.73
C ALA A 302 35.42 -9.58 -1.91
N ALA A 303 35.54 -10.24 -3.05
CA ALA A 303 36.67 -11.11 -3.38
C ALA A 303 37.99 -10.31 -3.41
N GLU A 304 38.01 -9.13 -4.04
CA GLU A 304 39.19 -8.26 -4.06
C GLU A 304 39.63 -7.80 -2.65
N ALA A 305 38.66 -7.61 -1.76
CA ALA A 305 38.90 -7.22 -0.37
C ALA A 305 39.18 -8.39 0.57
N GLY A 306 39.13 -9.64 0.11
CA GLY A 306 39.26 -10.83 0.97
C GLY A 306 38.13 -10.98 2.00
N ALA A 307 36.93 -10.49 1.66
CA ALA A 307 35.74 -10.55 2.49
C ALA A 307 34.75 -11.58 1.91
N SER A 308 33.82 -12.05 2.73
CA SER A 308 32.64 -12.81 2.27
C SER A 308 31.42 -11.91 2.23
N THR A 309 30.56 -12.13 1.22
CA THR A 309 29.25 -11.45 1.13
C THR A 309 28.16 -12.46 0.88
N GLU A 310 27.03 -12.23 1.52
CA GLU A 310 25.77 -12.93 1.30
C GLU A 310 24.75 -11.94 0.76
N VAL A 311 24.19 -12.22 -0.41
CA VAL A 311 23.16 -11.39 -1.04
C VAL A 311 21.82 -12.09 -0.93
N THR A 312 20.93 -11.55 -0.14
CA THR A 312 19.57 -12.06 0.04
C THR A 312 18.57 -11.21 -0.75
N VAL A 313 17.78 -11.83 -1.61
CA VAL A 313 16.65 -11.18 -2.26
C VAL A 313 15.48 -11.11 -1.28
N LYS A 314 15.15 -9.90 -0.80
CA LYS A 314 14.01 -9.67 0.10
C LYS A 314 12.70 -9.57 -0.66
N THR A 315 12.73 -8.98 -1.86
CA THR A 315 11.55 -8.80 -2.71
C THR A 315 11.99 -8.83 -4.16
N PHE A 316 11.22 -9.52 -5.00
CA PHE A 316 11.37 -9.46 -6.44
C PHE A 316 10.00 -9.52 -7.11
N TYR A 317 9.54 -8.38 -7.63
CA TYR A 317 8.34 -8.28 -8.44
C TYR A 317 8.74 -7.79 -9.83
N PRO A 318 8.54 -8.59 -10.88
CA PRO A 318 8.81 -8.15 -12.24
C PRO A 318 7.95 -6.94 -12.59
N ALA A 319 8.36 -6.12 -13.53
CA ALA A 319 7.53 -5.04 -14.04
C ALA A 319 6.18 -5.59 -14.53
N GLY A 320 5.11 -4.85 -14.24
CA GLY A 320 3.77 -5.29 -14.60
C GLY A 320 3.50 -5.21 -16.10
N ASN A 321 2.45 -5.89 -16.53
CA ASN A 321 2.05 -5.96 -17.93
C ASN A 321 1.08 -4.82 -18.26
N ALA A 322 1.49 -3.91 -19.16
CA ALA A 322 0.67 -2.80 -19.61
C ALA A 322 -0.62 -3.25 -20.33
N GLU A 323 -0.54 -4.32 -21.14
CA GLU A 323 -1.68 -4.86 -21.88
C GLU A 323 -2.74 -5.44 -20.93
N MET A 324 -2.32 -6.13 -19.89
CA MET A 324 -3.20 -6.68 -18.86
C MET A 324 -4.04 -5.57 -18.21
N ASN A 325 -3.47 -4.38 -18.00
CA ASN A 325 -4.11 -3.26 -17.33
C ASN A 325 -4.83 -2.30 -18.30
N ALA A 326 -4.72 -2.51 -19.62
CA ALA A 326 -5.23 -1.58 -20.63
C ALA A 326 -6.72 -1.30 -20.47
N GLY A 327 -7.55 -2.34 -20.28
CA GLY A 327 -9.01 -2.19 -20.11
C GLY A 327 -9.39 -1.36 -18.88
N LEU A 328 -8.65 -1.53 -17.77
CA LEU A 328 -8.86 -0.74 -16.54
C LEU A 328 -8.42 0.71 -16.73
N ASN A 329 -7.29 0.92 -17.38
CA ASN A 329 -6.79 2.26 -17.70
C ASN A 329 -7.74 3.02 -18.64
N ASP A 330 -8.33 2.33 -19.62
CA ASP A 330 -9.32 2.93 -20.53
C ASP A 330 -10.62 3.28 -19.80
N ALA A 331 -11.08 2.41 -18.89
CA ALA A 331 -12.22 2.73 -18.01
C ALA A 331 -11.91 3.99 -17.19
N LEU A 332 -10.71 4.08 -16.63
CA LEU A 332 -10.30 5.23 -15.84
C LEU A 332 -10.20 6.50 -16.69
N ARG A 333 -9.68 6.42 -17.93
CA ARG A 333 -9.67 7.56 -18.87
C ARG A 333 -11.08 8.07 -19.17
N ARG A 334 -12.05 7.16 -19.38
CA ARG A 334 -13.48 7.54 -19.59
C ARG A 334 -14.04 8.27 -18.37
N VAL A 335 -13.74 7.78 -17.16
CA VAL A 335 -14.14 8.43 -15.91
C VAL A 335 -13.53 9.81 -15.79
N TYR A 336 -12.23 9.96 -16.07
CA TYR A 336 -11.55 11.26 -16.04
C TYR A 336 -12.14 12.25 -17.03
N ALA A 337 -12.46 11.81 -18.24
CA ALA A 337 -13.11 12.67 -19.24
C ALA A 337 -14.46 13.20 -18.72
N ARG A 338 -15.31 12.35 -18.11
CA ARG A 338 -16.59 12.76 -17.52
C ARG A 338 -16.43 13.74 -16.35
N LEU A 339 -15.42 13.52 -15.52
CA LEU A 339 -15.15 14.36 -14.35
C LEU A 339 -14.28 15.60 -14.65
N ARG A 340 -13.84 15.75 -15.91
CA ARG A 340 -12.91 16.80 -16.34
C ARG A 340 -11.58 16.78 -15.58
N ILE A 341 -11.12 15.60 -15.19
CA ILE A 341 -9.82 15.39 -14.59
C ILE A 341 -8.80 15.18 -15.73
N LYS A 342 -7.70 15.91 -15.71
CA LYS A 342 -6.62 15.75 -16.69
C LYS A 342 -5.80 14.51 -16.33
N PRO A 343 -5.75 13.48 -17.22
CA PRO A 343 -4.91 12.31 -17.00
C PRO A 343 -3.43 12.67 -16.96
N GLN A 344 -2.69 12.06 -16.03
CA GLN A 344 -1.25 12.21 -15.89
C GLN A 344 -0.59 10.83 -15.91
N PRO A 345 0.00 10.38 -17.04
CA PRO A 345 0.73 9.15 -17.10
C PRO A 345 1.88 9.14 -16.08
N THR A 346 2.06 8.03 -15.41
CA THR A 346 3.11 7.86 -14.40
C THR A 346 3.58 6.42 -14.35
N SER A 347 4.80 6.22 -13.87
CA SER A 347 5.31 4.93 -13.45
C SER A 347 5.95 5.12 -12.09
N VAL A 348 5.34 4.54 -11.06
CA VAL A 348 5.84 4.60 -9.69
C VAL A 348 5.76 3.21 -9.06
N PRO A 349 6.65 2.86 -8.14
CA PRO A 349 6.55 1.60 -7.41
C PRO A 349 5.27 1.59 -6.58
N ASP A 350 4.47 0.54 -6.76
CA ASP A 350 3.31 0.23 -5.93
C ASP A 350 3.00 -1.28 -5.97
N HIS A 351 1.87 -1.69 -5.44
CA HIS A 351 1.47 -3.10 -5.40
C HIS A 351 1.09 -3.69 -6.77
N SER A 352 0.93 -2.86 -7.81
CA SER A 352 0.43 -3.31 -9.13
C SER A 352 1.35 -4.32 -9.79
N ALA A 353 2.68 -4.17 -9.67
CA ALA A 353 3.63 -5.11 -10.25
C ALA A 353 3.48 -6.51 -9.63
N PHE A 354 3.38 -6.59 -8.31
CA PHE A 354 3.12 -7.84 -7.60
C PHE A 354 1.77 -8.45 -8.02
N ILE A 355 0.70 -7.67 -8.00
CA ILE A 355 -0.65 -8.14 -8.35
C ILE A 355 -0.69 -8.65 -9.79
N ASN A 356 -0.03 -7.96 -10.73
CA ASN A 356 0.10 -8.42 -12.11
C ASN A 356 0.90 -9.73 -12.23
N SER A 357 1.89 -9.97 -11.35
CA SER A 357 2.62 -11.24 -11.35
C SER A 357 1.74 -12.45 -10.98
N LEU A 358 0.62 -12.21 -10.30
CA LEU A 358 -0.43 -13.19 -10.02
C LEU A 358 -1.45 -13.33 -11.16
N GLY A 359 -1.27 -12.63 -12.27
CA GLY A 359 -2.20 -12.64 -13.41
C GLY A 359 -3.45 -11.79 -13.19
N ILE A 360 -3.48 -10.91 -12.20
CA ILE A 360 -4.62 -10.06 -11.85
C ILE A 360 -4.37 -8.65 -12.43
N PRO A 361 -5.24 -8.13 -13.33
CA PRO A 361 -5.20 -6.73 -13.76
C PRO A 361 -5.31 -5.77 -12.59
N SER A 362 -4.53 -4.68 -12.58
CA SER A 362 -4.54 -3.75 -11.46
C SER A 362 -4.34 -2.30 -11.85
N VAL A 363 -4.90 -1.40 -11.02
CA VAL A 363 -4.74 0.06 -11.12
C VAL A 363 -4.58 0.69 -9.75
N SER A 364 -4.00 1.90 -9.71
CA SER A 364 -3.98 2.75 -8.52
C SER A 364 -4.92 3.94 -8.70
N LEU A 365 -5.75 4.20 -7.70
CA LEU A 365 -6.75 5.26 -7.66
C LEU A 365 -6.42 6.24 -6.54
N GLY A 366 -5.99 7.46 -6.88
CA GLY A 366 -5.80 8.53 -5.91
C GLY A 366 -7.10 9.27 -5.61
N ILE A 367 -7.33 9.58 -4.34
CA ILE A 367 -8.56 10.27 -3.92
C ILE A 367 -8.40 11.79 -3.97
N THR A 368 -7.20 12.30 -3.72
CA THR A 368 -6.97 13.74 -3.72
C THR A 368 -5.58 14.09 -4.23
N THR A 369 -5.23 15.38 -4.19
CA THR A 369 -3.90 15.93 -4.42
C THR A 369 -3.29 16.39 -3.11
N GLY A 370 -2.00 16.69 -3.11
CA GLY A 370 -1.27 17.14 -1.93
C GLY A 370 0.23 16.96 -2.08
N SER A 371 0.94 17.00 -0.95
CA SER A 371 2.38 16.81 -0.90
C SER A 371 2.75 15.80 0.18
N ARG A 372 3.83 15.05 -0.08
CA ARG A 372 4.45 14.13 0.87
C ARG A 372 5.96 14.32 0.85
N SER A 373 6.52 14.57 2.02
CA SER A 373 7.96 14.61 2.26
C SER A 373 8.28 13.85 3.55
N LEU A 374 9.55 13.73 3.88
CA LEU A 374 9.98 13.09 5.14
C LEU A 374 9.54 13.87 6.38
N THR A 375 9.36 15.18 6.24
CA THR A 375 9.09 16.09 7.37
C THR A 375 7.67 16.62 7.39
N GLU A 376 6.98 16.65 6.25
CA GLU A 376 5.66 17.26 6.14
C GLU A 376 4.79 16.51 5.13
N GLU A 377 3.56 16.26 5.51
CA GLU A 377 2.53 15.74 4.63
C GLU A 377 1.29 16.62 4.66
N SER A 378 0.69 16.81 3.50
CA SER A 378 -0.58 17.53 3.39
C SER A 378 -1.46 16.98 2.27
N VAL A 379 -2.76 17.12 2.44
CA VAL A 379 -3.76 16.78 1.42
C VAL A 379 -4.65 17.98 1.14
N ASP A 380 -4.99 18.19 -0.13
CA ASP A 380 -5.97 19.16 -0.53
C ASP A 380 -7.38 18.60 -0.30
N THR A 381 -8.25 19.34 0.39
CA THR A 381 -9.58 18.84 0.76
C THR A 381 -10.61 18.99 -0.34
N ARG A 382 -10.45 19.98 -1.24
CA ARG A 382 -11.38 20.24 -2.36
C ARG A 382 -11.48 19.12 -3.38
N PRO A 383 -10.37 18.47 -3.82
CA PRO A 383 -10.44 17.41 -4.82
C PRO A 383 -11.04 16.10 -4.32
N ILE A 384 -11.24 15.89 -3.02
CA ILE A 384 -11.77 14.65 -2.43
C ILE A 384 -13.10 14.25 -3.09
N GLU A 385 -13.98 15.22 -3.39
CA GLU A 385 -15.23 14.92 -4.10
C GLU A 385 -14.99 14.31 -5.47
N ALA A 386 -14.08 14.86 -6.25
CA ALA A 386 -13.74 14.35 -7.56
C ALA A 386 -13.13 12.94 -7.46
N GLY A 387 -12.27 12.70 -6.46
CA GLY A 387 -11.71 11.37 -6.20
C GLY A 387 -12.75 10.34 -5.78
N PHE A 388 -13.70 10.71 -4.94
CA PHE A 388 -14.80 9.81 -4.57
C PHE A 388 -15.73 9.51 -5.76
N ARG A 389 -16.04 10.51 -6.57
CA ARG A 389 -16.79 10.33 -7.84
C ARG A 389 -16.02 9.48 -8.84
N GLN A 390 -14.67 9.61 -8.89
CA GLN A 390 -13.80 8.73 -9.68
C GLN A 390 -13.94 7.28 -9.23
N LEU A 391 -13.91 7.00 -7.94
CA LEU A 391 -14.01 5.65 -7.38
C LEU A 391 -15.36 5.01 -7.74
N LEU A 392 -16.48 5.73 -7.57
CA LEU A 392 -17.82 5.27 -7.97
C LEU A 392 -17.91 5.04 -9.48
N GLY A 393 -17.44 6.00 -10.29
CA GLY A 393 -17.47 5.90 -11.74
C GLY A 393 -16.59 4.76 -12.28
N PHE A 394 -15.45 4.49 -11.63
CA PHE A 394 -14.59 3.36 -11.97
C PHE A 394 -15.29 2.01 -11.70
N LEU A 395 -15.97 1.86 -10.57
CA LEU A 395 -16.77 0.66 -10.29
C LEU A 395 -17.91 0.48 -11.28
N ASP A 396 -18.59 1.55 -11.65
CA ASP A 396 -19.66 1.51 -12.65
C ASP A 396 -19.16 0.98 -14.02
N GLU A 397 -17.94 1.36 -14.41
CA GLU A 397 -17.31 0.93 -15.67
C GLU A 397 -16.75 -0.50 -15.62
N THR A 398 -16.30 -0.97 -14.46
CA THR A 398 -15.50 -2.21 -14.37
C THR A 398 -16.22 -3.36 -13.67
N ALA A 399 -17.03 -3.06 -12.66
CA ALA A 399 -17.79 -4.07 -11.93
C ALA A 399 -19.22 -4.28 -12.46
N GLY A 400 -19.69 -3.37 -13.31
CA GLY A 400 -21.05 -3.36 -13.87
C GLY A 400 -22.10 -3.04 -12.80
N ARG A 401 -23.04 -2.14 -13.09
CA ARG A 401 -24.19 -1.95 -12.18
C ARG A 401 -25.17 -3.09 -12.36
N GLY A 402 -25.47 -3.80 -11.27
CA GLY A 402 -26.54 -4.78 -11.25
C GLY A 402 -27.88 -4.14 -11.60
N GLY A 403 -28.68 -4.84 -12.38
CA GLY A 403 -29.94 -4.34 -12.96
C GLY A 403 -31.01 -3.95 -11.94
N GLY A 404 -30.82 -2.80 -11.34
CA GLY A 404 -31.77 -2.02 -10.54
C GLY A 404 -31.83 -0.58 -11.04
N GLY A 405 -31.52 -0.36 -12.32
CA GLY A 405 -31.59 0.93 -12.97
C GLY A 405 -33.02 1.39 -13.14
N VAL A 406 -33.48 2.24 -12.25
CA VAL A 406 -34.51 3.21 -12.63
C VAL A 406 -33.79 4.31 -13.41
N ALA A 407 -34.15 4.45 -14.67
CA ALA A 407 -33.75 5.49 -15.62
C ALA A 407 -33.94 6.91 -15.04
#